data_4d3020d62f91548822add41edae2e121
#
_entry.id   4d3020d62f91548822add41edae2e121
#
_cell.length_a   1.000
_cell.length_b   1.000
_cell.length_c   1.000
_cell.angle_alpha   90.00
_cell.angle_beta   90.00
_cell.angle_gamma   90.00
#
_symmetry.space_group_name_H-M   'P 1'
#
loop_
_entity.id
_entity.type
_entity.pdbx_description
1 polymer ?
#
loop_
_entity_poly.entity_id
_entity_poly.type
_entity_poly.pdbx_seq_one_letter_code
_entity_poly.pdbx_strand_id
1 'polypeptide(L)' 'MSKDKQVTIKMNVRQAAAVRQILFEHQQGYTYDEQSVPPRIADIRLVIQELDKEIESNIS' A
#
# COMPACT_ATOMS: atom_id res chain seq x y z
N MET A 1 10.47 -19.82 -3.19
CA MET A 1 10.45 -18.35 -3.28
C MET A 1 10.38 -17.76 -1.89
N SER A 2 11.20 -16.76 -1.64
CA SER A 2 11.28 -16.19 -0.30
C SER A 2 10.33 -15.00 -0.18
N LYS A 3 9.39 -15.07 0.77
CA LYS A 3 8.51 -13.95 1.07
C LYS A 3 9.25 -12.83 1.78
N ASP A 4 10.43 -13.14 2.29
CA ASP A 4 11.19 -12.20 3.11
C ASP A 4 12.06 -11.27 2.28
N LYS A 5 12.19 -11.54 0.99
CA LYS A 5 12.95 -10.66 0.12
C LYS A 5 12.17 -9.40 -0.16
N GLN A 6 12.84 -8.29 0.01
CA GLN A 6 12.22 -6.99 -0.21
C GLN A 6 12.43 -6.50 -1.61
N VAL A 7 11.44 -5.79 -2.12
CA VAL A 7 11.51 -5.15 -3.43
C VAL A 7 11.54 -3.65 -3.19
N THR A 8 12.49 -2.98 -3.80
CA THR A 8 12.61 -1.53 -3.67
C THR A 8 12.32 -0.88 -5.00
N ILE A 9 11.41 0.09 -4.99
CA ILE A 9 10.99 0.82 -6.18
C ILE A 9 11.16 2.30 -5.92
N LYS A 10 11.73 3.01 -6.89
CA LYS A 10 11.87 4.46 -6.79
C LYS A 10 10.67 5.14 -7.46
N MET A 11 10.03 6.01 -6.71
CA MET A 11 8.91 6.79 -7.21
C MET A 11 9.00 8.20 -6.67
N ASN A 12 8.57 9.19 -7.46
CA ASN A 12 8.42 10.52 -6.91
C ASN A 12 7.10 10.60 -6.14
N VAL A 13 6.88 11.71 -5.44
CA VAL A 13 5.70 11.86 -4.59
C VAL A 13 4.41 11.76 -5.40
N ARG A 14 4.40 12.31 -6.60
CA ARG A 14 3.22 12.26 -7.46
C ARG A 14 2.88 10.82 -7.84
N GLN A 15 3.90 10.04 -8.24
CA GLN A 15 3.70 8.65 -8.61
C GLN A 15 3.24 7.81 -7.42
N ALA A 16 3.85 8.04 -6.26
CA ALA A 16 3.48 7.33 -5.05
C ALA A 16 2.02 7.63 -4.66
N ALA A 17 1.62 8.89 -4.77
CA ALA A 17 0.24 9.28 -4.46
C ALA A 17 -0.76 8.63 -5.42
N ALA A 18 -0.41 8.54 -6.71
CA ALA A 18 -1.28 7.91 -7.69
C ALA A 18 -1.46 6.42 -7.39
N VAL A 19 -0.38 5.74 -7.08
CA VAL A 19 -0.44 4.31 -6.75
C VAL A 19 -1.25 4.11 -5.47
N ARG A 20 -0.99 4.93 -4.47
CA ARG A 20 -1.71 4.85 -3.20
C ARG A 20 -3.22 5.02 -3.41
N GLN A 21 -3.62 5.94 -4.27
CA GLN A 21 -5.03 6.19 -4.56
C GLN A 21 -5.69 4.96 -5.18
N ILE A 22 -5.04 4.36 -6.16
CA ILE A 22 -5.57 3.17 -6.83
C ILE A 22 -5.69 2.00 -5.85
N LEU A 23 -4.68 1.80 -5.03
CA LEU A 23 -4.70 0.73 -4.03
C LEU A 23 -5.80 0.96 -3.01
N PHE A 24 -5.98 2.18 -2.58
CA PHE A 24 -7.03 2.51 -1.62
C PHE A 24 -8.42 2.24 -2.20
N GLU A 25 -8.64 2.65 -3.42
CA GLU A 25 -9.92 2.41 -4.09
C GLU A 25 -10.21 0.92 -4.23
N HIS A 26 -9.18 0.15 -4.51
CA HIS A 26 -9.36 -1.30 -4.65
C HIS A 26 -9.74 -1.96 -3.32
N GLN A 27 -9.08 -1.59 -2.23
CA GLN A 27 -9.34 -2.24 -0.94
C GLN A 27 -10.61 -1.70 -0.26
N GLN A 28 -11.10 -0.57 -0.71
CA GLN A 28 -12.24 0.11 -0.08
C GLN A 28 -13.51 -0.72 -0.09
N GLY A 29 -13.66 -1.62 -1.07
CA GLY A 29 -14.82 -2.49 -1.16
C GLY A 29 -14.80 -3.67 -0.20
N TYR A 30 -13.74 -3.83 0.57
CA TYR A 30 -13.59 -4.96 1.49
C TYR A 30 -13.76 -4.51 2.94
N THR A 31 -14.28 -5.44 3.75
CA THR A 31 -14.43 -5.17 5.19
C THR A 31 -13.07 -4.99 5.85
N TYR A 32 -13.07 -4.43 7.06
CA TYR A 32 -11.85 -4.32 7.86
C TYR A 32 -11.64 -5.52 8.78
N ASP A 33 -12.51 -6.51 8.70
CA ASP A 33 -12.33 -7.76 9.42
C ASP A 33 -11.26 -8.59 8.72
N GLU A 34 -10.09 -8.70 9.32
CA GLU A 34 -8.94 -9.37 8.70
C GLU A 34 -9.23 -10.82 8.34
N GLN A 35 -10.17 -11.45 9.04
CA GLN A 35 -10.51 -12.84 8.77
C GLN A 35 -11.41 -12.99 7.55
N SER A 36 -12.01 -11.90 7.12
CA SER A 36 -12.96 -11.92 6.01
C SER A 36 -12.39 -11.40 4.70
N VAL A 37 -11.14 -10.92 4.71
CA VAL A 37 -10.53 -10.39 3.49
C VAL A 37 -9.45 -11.33 2.99
N PRO A 38 -9.24 -11.37 1.65
CA PRO A 38 -8.13 -12.15 1.10
C PRO A 38 -6.79 -11.61 1.59
N PRO A 39 -5.78 -12.48 1.70
CA PRO A 39 -4.44 -12.02 2.12
C PRO A 39 -3.89 -10.90 1.25
N ARG A 40 -4.24 -10.88 -0.03
CA ARG A 40 -3.83 -9.82 -0.94
C ARG A 40 -4.29 -8.45 -0.47
N ILE A 41 -5.49 -8.37 0.09
CA ILE A 41 -6.03 -7.09 0.57
C ILE A 41 -5.27 -6.63 1.81
N ALA A 42 -4.92 -7.55 2.70
CA ALA A 42 -4.10 -7.20 3.85
C ALA A 42 -2.74 -6.65 3.41
N ASP A 43 -2.13 -7.28 2.42
CA ASP A 43 -0.85 -6.82 1.88
C ASP A 43 -0.99 -5.44 1.25
N ILE A 44 -2.08 -5.20 0.51
CA ILE A 44 -2.33 -3.90 -0.11
C ILE A 44 -2.44 -2.81 0.97
N ARG A 45 -3.12 -3.11 2.07
CA ARG A 45 -3.26 -2.15 3.16
C ARG A 45 -1.93 -1.80 3.81
N LEU A 46 -1.04 -2.78 3.92
CA LEU A 46 0.30 -2.54 4.42
C LEU A 46 1.10 -1.65 3.48
N VAL A 47 0.96 -1.88 2.17
CA VAL A 47 1.64 -1.05 1.18
C VAL A 47 1.12 0.39 1.24
N ILE A 48 -0.19 0.57 1.42
CA ILE A 48 -0.77 1.90 1.57
C ILE A 48 -0.14 2.63 2.76
N GLN A 49 0.03 1.95 3.89
CA GLN A 49 0.65 2.54 5.06
C GLN A 49 2.08 2.99 4.78
N GLU A 50 2.84 2.16 4.08
CA GLU A 50 4.21 2.51 3.72
C GLU A 50 4.26 3.69 2.76
N LEU A 51 3.35 3.72 1.79
CA LEU A 51 3.28 4.84 0.85
C LEU A 51 2.93 6.13 1.57
N ASP A 52 1.97 6.10 2.49
CA ASP A 52 1.59 7.29 3.26
C ASP A 52 2.75 7.81 4.06
N LYS A 53 3.51 6.91 4.69
CA LYS A 53 4.66 7.28 5.48
C LYS A 53 5.73 7.97 4.63
N GLU A 54 6.01 7.40 3.46
CA GLU A 54 7.01 7.97 2.55
C GLU A 54 6.56 9.29 1.94
N ILE A 55 5.29 9.41 1.61
CA ILE A 55 4.74 10.65 1.07
C ILE A 55 4.85 11.76 2.12
N GLU A 56 4.43 11.50 3.34
CA GLU A 56 4.53 12.49 4.41
C GLU A 56 5.98 12.91 4.65
N SER A 57 6.88 11.95 4.62
CA SER A 57 8.29 12.21 4.85
C SER A 57 8.88 13.18 3.81
N ASN A 58 8.33 13.15 2.59
CA ASN A 58 8.87 13.93 1.49
C ASN A 58 8.18 15.25 1.24
N ILE A 59 7.06 15.52 1.88
CA ILE A 59 6.35 16.79 1.70
C ILE A 59 6.38 17.67 2.93
N SER A 60 6.89 17.18 4.04
CA SER A 60 6.96 17.97 5.27
C SER A 60 8.29 18.70 5.43
#